data_b2a11275adaec3f8bc03ae2de5c7c50e
#
_entry.id   b2a11275adaec3f8bc03ae2de5c7c50e
#
_cell.length_a   1.000
_cell.length_b   1.000
_cell.length_c   1.000
_cell.angle_alpha   90.00
_cell.angle_beta   90.00
_cell.angle_gamma   90.00
#
_symmetry.space_group_name_H-M   'P 1'
#
loop_
_entity.id
_entity.type
_entity.pdbx_description
1 polymer ?
#
loop_
_entity_poly.entity_id
_entity_poly.type
_entity_poly.pdbx_seq_one_letter_code
_entity_poly.pdbx_strand_id
1 'polypeptide(L)'
;IGMGMKKDEFVCDCSDIADVIAFTRDGKFKVVKIADKVFVGKDIIHAAVWLKSDDRTTYNLVYLDGKSGKSFGKRFNVTAITRDKEYDLTQGTKGSKILYFTANSNGESEIVNIQLTQSSTAKKKVFDFDFGDLAIKGRASQGNIVTKYPVRKVTQVSVGKSSLGAMQIYMDEVSGKLNQDERGKYLGAFDTGSKLLSIYKDGSYEINELDLNKKYDVNNLMEIGNYQESSVISAVYFEGEKGWTMVKRFKIETSTYDQKFTFIPDTPGTKLYFASMDKLPVIKYGYNVGKTKEEREVALAEFIEIKGWKALGNKLIDAKLTKVEKLESGQVDEETEVLEQEDINIEVSTPVELEKPVKRPEIKLPSETNTKDTDSEDHSGYKPGDTIEFDF
;
A
#
# COMPACT_ATOMS: atom_id res chain seq x y z
N ILE A 1 -12.37 -27.13 -7.64
CA ILE A 1 -11.08 -26.77 -7.03
C ILE A 1 -10.42 -28.01 -6.46
N GLY A 2 -9.10 -28.02 -6.29
CA GLY A 2 -8.38 -29.17 -5.73
C GLY A 2 -6.89 -28.97 -5.70
N MET A 3 -6.20 -29.88 -5.00
CA MET A 3 -4.75 -29.93 -4.90
C MET A 3 -4.15 -30.75 -6.03
N GLY A 4 -3.06 -30.27 -6.64
CA GLY A 4 -2.29 -31.03 -7.65
C GLY A 4 -3.04 -31.35 -8.94
N MET A 5 -4.07 -30.60 -9.29
CA MET A 5 -4.83 -30.76 -10.54
C MET A 5 -3.93 -30.45 -11.75
N LYS A 6 -4.11 -31.16 -12.87
CA LYS A 6 -3.35 -30.95 -14.11
C LYS A 6 -4.17 -30.11 -15.08
N LYS A 7 -3.51 -29.16 -15.76
CA LYS A 7 -4.11 -28.26 -16.78
C LYS A 7 -5.16 -27.29 -16.26
N ASP A 8 -5.10 -26.97 -14.97
CA ASP A 8 -6.02 -26.05 -14.32
C ASP A 8 -5.30 -24.75 -13.96
N GLU A 9 -6.07 -23.72 -13.68
CA GLU A 9 -5.55 -22.42 -13.25
C GLU A 9 -5.05 -22.49 -11.79
N PHE A 10 -3.81 -22.06 -11.54
CA PHE A 10 -3.29 -21.92 -10.19
C PHE A 10 -4.00 -20.77 -9.46
N VAL A 11 -4.45 -21.01 -8.25
CA VAL A 11 -5.13 -20.01 -7.42
C VAL A 11 -4.20 -19.46 -6.35
N CYS A 12 -3.71 -20.32 -5.46
CA CYS A 12 -2.80 -19.96 -4.37
C CYS A 12 -2.22 -21.21 -3.72
N ASP A 13 -1.13 -21.03 -2.98
CA ASP A 13 -0.64 -22.03 -2.03
C ASP A 13 -1.47 -22.01 -0.76
N CYS A 14 -1.85 -23.17 -0.25
CA CYS A 14 -2.58 -23.28 1.00
C CYS A 14 -2.22 -24.56 1.75
N SER A 15 -2.54 -24.58 3.05
CA SER A 15 -2.42 -25.81 3.86
C SER A 15 -3.47 -26.84 3.45
N ASP A 16 -3.16 -28.12 3.62
CA ASP A 16 -4.07 -29.27 3.42
C ASP A 16 -5.28 -29.30 4.35
N ILE A 17 -5.27 -28.46 5.37
CA ILE A 17 -6.40 -28.26 6.30
C ILE A 17 -7.17 -26.96 6.06
N ALA A 18 -6.78 -26.17 5.07
CA ALA A 18 -7.39 -24.88 4.78
C ALA A 18 -8.84 -25.00 4.31
N ASP A 19 -9.63 -23.99 4.61
CA ASP A 19 -10.93 -23.75 4.01
C ASP A 19 -10.77 -22.83 2.78
N VAL A 20 -11.46 -23.14 1.71
CA VAL A 20 -11.43 -22.36 0.47
C VAL A 20 -12.82 -21.84 0.17
N ILE A 21 -12.94 -20.54 -0.06
CA ILE A 21 -14.15 -19.88 -0.54
C ILE A 21 -14.13 -19.81 -2.06
N ALA A 22 -15.26 -20.10 -2.69
CA ALA A 22 -15.43 -19.95 -4.12
C ALA A 22 -16.73 -19.21 -4.43
N PHE A 23 -16.64 -18.25 -5.35
CA PHE A 23 -17.76 -17.43 -5.83
C PHE A 23 -18.07 -17.77 -7.29
N THR A 24 -19.34 -17.82 -7.63
CA THR A 24 -19.81 -18.17 -8.97
C THR A 24 -20.57 -17.01 -9.63
N ARG A 25 -20.58 -16.96 -10.95
CA ARG A 25 -21.18 -15.86 -11.71
C ARG A 25 -22.68 -15.70 -11.51
N ASP A 26 -23.38 -16.76 -11.16
CA ASP A 26 -24.82 -16.72 -10.82
C ASP A 26 -25.12 -16.09 -9.46
N GLY A 27 -24.10 -15.60 -8.74
CA GLY A 27 -24.22 -14.87 -7.49
C GLY A 27 -24.23 -15.75 -6.25
N LYS A 28 -23.66 -16.92 -6.33
CA LYS A 28 -23.55 -17.84 -5.19
C LYS A 28 -22.12 -17.95 -4.70
N PHE A 29 -21.95 -18.35 -3.45
CA PHE A 29 -20.67 -18.77 -2.92
C PHE A 29 -20.80 -19.94 -1.96
N LYS A 30 -19.71 -20.65 -1.81
CA LYS A 30 -19.56 -21.79 -0.89
C LYS A 30 -18.16 -21.79 -0.29
N VAL A 31 -18.06 -22.21 0.98
CA VAL A 31 -16.77 -22.50 1.61
C VAL A 31 -16.68 -24.01 1.83
N VAL A 32 -15.59 -24.58 1.39
CA VAL A 32 -15.31 -26.01 1.49
C VAL A 32 -13.92 -26.25 2.07
N LYS A 33 -13.71 -27.37 2.74
CA LYS A 33 -12.36 -27.82 3.07
C LYS A 33 -11.63 -28.21 1.79
N ILE A 34 -10.35 -27.83 1.66
CA ILE A 34 -9.54 -28.25 0.50
C ILE A 34 -9.36 -29.78 0.52
N ALA A 35 -9.38 -30.40 -0.65
CA ALA A 35 -9.14 -31.82 -0.86
C ALA A 35 -8.57 -32.00 -2.28
N ASP A 36 -8.25 -33.23 -2.68
CA ASP A 36 -7.71 -33.51 -4.01
C ASP A 36 -8.62 -32.98 -5.14
N LYS A 37 -9.94 -33.07 -4.93
CA LYS A 37 -10.94 -32.53 -5.87
C LYS A 37 -12.27 -32.30 -5.17
N VAL A 38 -12.78 -31.04 -5.22
CA VAL A 38 -14.09 -30.67 -4.67
C VAL A 38 -14.87 -29.86 -5.71
N PHE A 39 -16.13 -30.21 -5.91
CA PHE A 39 -17.02 -29.43 -6.77
C PHE A 39 -17.66 -28.29 -5.98
N VAL A 40 -17.44 -27.04 -6.41
CA VAL A 40 -17.94 -25.82 -5.75
C VAL A 40 -18.96 -25.05 -6.58
N GLY A 41 -19.23 -25.48 -7.79
CA GLY A 41 -20.16 -24.83 -8.74
C GLY A 41 -19.56 -24.72 -10.14
N LYS A 42 -20.31 -24.09 -11.03
CA LYS A 42 -19.87 -23.74 -12.40
C LYS A 42 -19.59 -22.26 -12.50
N ASP A 43 -18.83 -21.85 -13.52
CA ASP A 43 -18.51 -20.43 -13.78
C ASP A 43 -17.95 -19.73 -12.54
N ILE A 44 -16.91 -20.30 -11.95
CA ILE A 44 -16.18 -19.70 -10.81
C ILE A 44 -15.56 -18.39 -11.28
N ILE A 45 -15.81 -17.32 -10.55
CA ILE A 45 -15.28 -15.98 -10.81
C ILE A 45 -14.17 -15.58 -9.83
N HIS A 46 -14.11 -16.24 -8.66
CA HIS A 46 -13.07 -16.03 -7.65
C HIS A 46 -12.99 -17.24 -6.75
N ALA A 47 -11.77 -17.62 -6.37
CA ALA A 47 -11.51 -18.60 -5.32
C ALA A 47 -10.28 -18.15 -4.51
N ALA A 48 -10.30 -18.36 -3.19
CA ALA A 48 -9.21 -18.01 -2.30
C ALA A 48 -9.28 -18.84 -1.01
N VAL A 49 -8.21 -18.81 -0.22
CA VAL A 49 -8.24 -19.32 1.17
C VAL A 49 -9.20 -18.46 1.98
N TRP A 50 -10.07 -19.11 2.75
CA TRP A 50 -10.99 -18.43 3.63
C TRP A 50 -10.53 -18.53 5.09
N LEU A 51 -10.47 -17.38 5.76
CA LEU A 51 -10.11 -17.28 7.16
C LEU A 51 -11.37 -17.00 7.99
N LYS A 52 -11.55 -17.78 9.05
CA LYS A 52 -12.66 -17.56 9.98
C LYS A 52 -12.48 -16.24 10.73
N SER A 53 -13.55 -15.47 10.85
CA SER A 53 -13.58 -14.17 11.54
C SER A 53 -12.73 -13.07 10.87
N ASP A 54 -12.32 -13.27 9.61
CA ASP A 54 -11.69 -12.21 8.83
C ASP A 54 -12.73 -11.13 8.51
N ASP A 55 -12.60 -9.97 9.14
CA ASP A 55 -13.44 -8.79 8.94
C ASP A 55 -12.79 -7.74 8.03
N ARG A 56 -11.52 -7.97 7.63
CA ARG A 56 -10.80 -7.06 6.73
C ARG A 56 -11.03 -7.38 5.26
N THR A 57 -11.06 -8.65 4.88
CA THR A 57 -11.36 -9.02 3.48
C THR A 57 -12.78 -8.60 3.13
N THR A 58 -12.86 -7.57 2.30
CA THR A 58 -14.11 -6.98 1.82
C THR A 58 -14.32 -7.29 0.35
N TYR A 59 -15.48 -7.82 0.04
CA TYR A 59 -15.87 -8.13 -1.34
C TYR A 59 -16.72 -6.99 -1.91
N ASN A 60 -16.29 -6.42 -3.05
CA ASN A 60 -17.03 -5.43 -3.80
C ASN A 60 -17.78 -6.13 -4.94
N LEU A 61 -19.04 -5.87 -5.06
CA LEU A 61 -19.93 -6.59 -5.97
C LEU A 61 -20.89 -5.64 -6.68
N VAL A 62 -20.97 -5.74 -8.03
CA VAL A 62 -22.08 -5.23 -8.83
C VAL A 62 -22.81 -6.41 -9.43
N TYR A 63 -24.12 -6.52 -9.23
CA TYR A 63 -24.92 -7.59 -9.78
C TYR A 63 -26.21 -7.08 -10.45
N LEU A 64 -26.69 -7.82 -11.43
CA LEU A 64 -28.00 -7.65 -12.04
C LEU A 64 -29.01 -8.48 -11.23
N ASP A 65 -30.09 -7.85 -10.78
CA ASP A 65 -31.25 -8.58 -10.26
C ASP A 65 -32.18 -9.00 -11.41
N GLY A 66 -32.36 -10.30 -11.57
CA GLY A 66 -33.12 -10.89 -12.65
C GLY A 66 -34.61 -10.53 -12.64
N LYS A 67 -35.19 -10.22 -11.48
CA LYS A 67 -36.60 -9.85 -11.34
C LYS A 67 -36.86 -8.41 -11.73
N SER A 68 -36.06 -7.47 -11.20
CA SER A 68 -36.29 -6.03 -11.43
C SER A 68 -35.55 -5.49 -12.64
N GLY A 69 -34.56 -6.23 -13.18
CA GLY A 69 -33.67 -5.78 -14.24
C GLY A 69 -32.72 -4.64 -13.82
N LYS A 70 -32.71 -4.27 -12.54
CA LYS A 70 -31.82 -3.25 -11.99
C LYS A 70 -30.47 -3.84 -11.58
N SER A 71 -29.42 -3.02 -11.64
CA SER A 71 -28.11 -3.40 -11.10
C SER A 71 -27.93 -2.77 -9.74
N PHE A 72 -27.41 -3.57 -8.80
CA PHE A 72 -27.13 -3.19 -7.42
C PHE A 72 -25.62 -3.31 -7.15
N GLY A 73 -25.09 -2.39 -6.33
CA GLY A 73 -23.75 -2.41 -5.80
C GLY A 73 -23.77 -2.66 -4.29
N LYS A 74 -22.84 -3.47 -3.80
CA LYS A 74 -22.66 -3.70 -2.37
C LYS A 74 -21.24 -4.04 -1.99
N ARG A 75 -20.91 -3.79 -0.74
CA ARG A 75 -19.70 -4.24 -0.06
C ARG A 75 -20.07 -5.13 1.10
N PHE A 76 -19.34 -6.22 1.28
CA PHE A 76 -19.64 -7.16 2.37
C PHE A 76 -18.41 -7.98 2.75
N ASN A 77 -18.43 -8.52 3.99
CA ASN A 77 -17.45 -9.47 4.50
C ASN A 77 -18.11 -10.85 4.66
N VAL A 78 -17.28 -11.89 4.71
CA VAL A 78 -17.70 -13.29 4.99
C VAL A 78 -16.95 -13.80 6.21
N THR A 79 -17.35 -13.35 7.40
CA THR A 79 -16.68 -13.65 8.68
C THR A 79 -17.09 -15.00 9.27
N ALA A 80 -18.30 -15.48 8.96
CA ALA A 80 -18.84 -16.73 9.47
C ALA A 80 -19.68 -17.47 8.42
N ILE A 81 -19.51 -18.77 8.35
CA ILE A 81 -20.23 -19.67 7.43
C ILE A 81 -20.52 -21.03 8.09
N THR A 82 -21.40 -21.80 7.45
CA THR A 82 -21.46 -23.25 7.59
C THR A 82 -20.77 -23.87 6.39
N ARG A 83 -19.77 -24.75 6.60
CA ARG A 83 -19.08 -25.45 5.51
C ARG A 83 -20.07 -26.19 4.62
N ASP A 84 -19.76 -26.29 3.35
CA ASP A 84 -20.52 -27.00 2.32
C ASP A 84 -21.91 -26.42 2.04
N LYS A 85 -22.33 -25.43 2.81
CA LYS A 85 -23.57 -24.70 2.54
C LYS A 85 -23.37 -23.66 1.45
N GLU A 86 -24.29 -23.65 0.48
CA GLU A 86 -24.35 -22.61 -0.55
C GLU A 86 -25.10 -21.38 -0.03
N TYR A 87 -24.59 -20.21 -0.33
CA TYR A 87 -25.15 -18.91 0.04
C TYR A 87 -25.39 -18.10 -1.21
N ASP A 88 -26.47 -17.32 -1.23
CA ASP A 88 -26.80 -16.39 -2.30
C ASP A 88 -26.38 -14.95 -1.95
N LEU A 89 -25.72 -14.28 -2.89
CA LEU A 89 -25.30 -12.88 -2.77
C LEU A 89 -26.28 -11.92 -3.45
N THR A 90 -27.15 -12.49 -4.27
CA THR A 90 -28.13 -11.71 -5.02
C THR A 90 -29.53 -11.80 -4.45
N GLN A 91 -30.49 -11.65 -4.42
CA GLN A 91 -31.79 -11.96 -3.78
C GLN A 91 -32.37 -13.32 -4.23
N GLY A 92 -31.55 -14.20 -4.85
CA GLY A 92 -31.96 -15.53 -5.31
C GLY A 92 -32.96 -15.53 -6.47
N THR A 93 -33.14 -14.41 -7.15
CA THR A 93 -34.10 -14.32 -8.25
C THR A 93 -33.54 -14.90 -9.53
N LYS A 94 -34.34 -15.67 -10.26
CA LYS A 94 -33.93 -16.29 -11.53
C LYS A 94 -33.43 -15.23 -12.51
N GLY A 95 -32.27 -15.49 -13.12
CA GLY A 95 -31.66 -14.56 -14.09
C GLY A 95 -30.74 -13.51 -13.44
N SER A 96 -30.60 -13.51 -12.11
CA SER A 96 -29.59 -12.70 -11.44
C SER A 96 -28.18 -13.17 -11.80
N LYS A 97 -27.24 -12.23 -11.95
CA LYS A 97 -25.85 -12.55 -12.25
C LYS A 97 -24.91 -11.46 -11.77
N ILE A 98 -23.69 -11.85 -11.43
CA ILE A 98 -22.61 -10.94 -11.09
C ILE A 98 -22.08 -10.29 -12.37
N LEU A 99 -21.98 -8.96 -12.35
CA LEU A 99 -21.43 -8.13 -13.43
C LEU A 99 -19.99 -7.73 -13.13
N TYR A 100 -19.67 -7.54 -11.86
CA TYR A 100 -18.34 -7.17 -11.36
C TYR A 100 -18.13 -7.75 -9.96
N PHE A 101 -16.91 -8.22 -9.69
CA PHE A 101 -16.55 -8.79 -8.40
C PHE A 101 -15.06 -8.59 -8.14
N THR A 102 -14.70 -8.16 -6.94
CA THR A 102 -13.33 -8.15 -6.44
C THR A 102 -13.28 -8.53 -4.97
N ALA A 103 -12.17 -9.10 -4.56
CA ALA A 103 -11.82 -9.36 -3.17
C ALA A 103 -10.70 -8.40 -2.78
N ASN A 104 -10.91 -7.66 -1.71
CA ASN A 104 -10.04 -6.59 -1.24
C ASN A 104 -9.60 -6.94 0.19
N SER A 105 -8.34 -7.33 0.36
CA SER A 105 -7.82 -7.91 1.62
C SER A 105 -7.78 -6.92 2.78
N ASN A 106 -7.83 -5.63 2.50
CA ASN A 106 -7.81 -4.58 3.50
C ASN A 106 -8.96 -3.57 3.33
N GLY A 107 -10.12 -4.01 2.82
CA GLY A 107 -11.28 -3.15 2.69
C GLY A 107 -11.10 -1.98 1.73
N GLU A 108 -10.36 -2.17 0.65
CA GLU A 108 -10.12 -1.14 -0.36
C GLU A 108 -11.44 -0.73 -1.02
N SER A 109 -11.59 0.59 -1.21
CA SER A 109 -12.74 1.20 -1.88
C SER A 109 -12.38 1.57 -3.30
N GLU A 110 -12.58 0.64 -4.22
CA GLU A 110 -12.28 0.87 -5.63
C GLU A 110 -13.29 1.76 -6.32
N ILE A 111 -12.83 2.42 -7.39
CA ILE A 111 -13.68 3.12 -8.34
C ILE A 111 -13.80 2.26 -9.60
N VAL A 112 -15.02 2.08 -10.07
CA VAL A 112 -15.30 1.34 -11.31
C VAL A 112 -16.03 2.19 -12.32
N ASN A 113 -15.68 2.03 -13.60
CA ASN A 113 -16.38 2.66 -14.72
C ASN A 113 -17.50 1.72 -15.20
N ILE A 114 -18.72 2.22 -15.21
CA ILE A 114 -19.91 1.49 -15.63
C ILE A 114 -20.37 1.99 -17.00
N GLN A 115 -20.43 1.07 -17.96
CA GLN A 115 -20.91 1.31 -19.30
C GLN A 115 -22.24 0.66 -19.51
N LEU A 116 -23.25 1.45 -19.85
CA LEU A 116 -24.60 0.95 -20.19
C LEU A 116 -24.66 0.49 -21.65
N THR A 117 -25.68 -0.31 -21.98
CA THR A 117 -25.91 -0.70 -23.38
C THR A 117 -26.27 0.51 -24.24
N GLN A 118 -25.85 0.49 -25.51
CA GLN A 118 -26.09 1.61 -26.43
C GLN A 118 -27.58 1.86 -26.69
N SER A 119 -28.39 0.80 -26.63
CA SER A 119 -29.85 0.87 -26.80
C SER A 119 -30.59 1.44 -25.58
N SER A 120 -29.92 1.70 -24.45
CA SER A 120 -30.58 2.25 -23.26
C SER A 120 -31.02 3.68 -23.49
N THR A 121 -32.12 4.06 -22.85
CA THR A 121 -32.67 5.44 -22.87
C THR A 121 -31.99 6.36 -21.87
N ALA A 122 -30.91 5.92 -21.21
CA ALA A 122 -30.16 6.72 -20.26
C ALA A 122 -29.47 7.91 -20.93
N LYS A 123 -29.55 9.10 -20.33
CA LYS A 123 -28.85 10.31 -20.82
C LYS A 123 -27.34 10.16 -20.72
N LYS A 124 -26.83 9.63 -19.60
CA LYS A 124 -25.43 9.35 -19.37
C LYS A 124 -25.20 7.85 -19.43
N LYS A 125 -24.46 7.37 -20.46
CA LYS A 125 -24.24 5.93 -20.72
C LYS A 125 -22.96 5.39 -20.13
N VAL A 126 -22.06 6.26 -19.70
CA VAL A 126 -20.78 5.94 -19.05
C VAL A 126 -20.64 6.80 -17.80
N PHE A 127 -20.35 6.19 -16.66
CA PHE A 127 -20.15 6.90 -15.40
C PHE A 127 -19.29 6.05 -14.46
N ASP A 128 -18.61 6.75 -13.55
CA ASP A 128 -17.86 6.12 -12.50
C ASP A 128 -18.76 5.88 -11.28
N PHE A 129 -18.48 4.80 -10.60
CA PHE A 129 -19.15 4.39 -9.36
C PHE A 129 -18.08 4.08 -8.33
N ASP A 130 -18.15 4.81 -7.21
CA ASP A 130 -17.22 4.66 -6.10
C ASP A 130 -17.81 3.69 -5.07
N PHE A 131 -17.10 2.60 -4.78
CA PHE A 131 -17.48 1.68 -3.71
C PHE A 131 -17.27 2.32 -2.32
N GLY A 132 -16.44 3.36 -2.19
CA GLY A 132 -16.24 4.11 -0.96
C GLY A 132 -17.53 4.74 -0.40
N ASP A 133 -18.48 5.07 -1.28
CA ASP A 133 -19.80 5.59 -0.89
C ASP A 133 -20.70 4.52 -0.27
N LEU A 134 -20.31 3.25 -0.31
CA LEU A 134 -21.07 2.14 0.23
C LEU A 134 -20.52 1.68 1.59
N ALA A 135 -21.39 1.66 2.59
CA ALA A 135 -21.05 0.98 3.85
C ALA A 135 -20.89 -0.54 3.64
N ILE A 136 -19.92 -1.12 4.33
CA ILE A 136 -19.76 -2.58 4.41
C ILE A 136 -20.92 -3.14 5.24
N LYS A 137 -21.70 -4.04 4.63
CA LYS A 137 -22.89 -4.65 5.24
C LYS A 137 -22.80 -6.16 5.22
N GLY A 138 -23.72 -6.84 5.89
CA GLY A 138 -23.81 -8.30 5.84
C GLY A 138 -24.02 -8.82 4.40
N ARG A 139 -23.47 -10.00 4.10
CA ARG A 139 -23.53 -10.63 2.75
C ARG A 139 -24.95 -10.78 2.17
N ALA A 140 -25.98 -10.93 3.02
CA ALA A 140 -27.37 -11.05 2.60
C ALA A 140 -28.05 -9.72 2.22
N SER A 141 -27.36 -8.58 2.41
CA SER A 141 -27.92 -7.27 2.03
C SER A 141 -28.14 -7.18 0.52
N GLN A 142 -29.20 -6.48 0.10
CA GLN A 142 -29.48 -6.26 -1.32
C GLN A 142 -28.46 -5.31 -1.96
N GLY A 143 -27.92 -4.38 -1.18
CA GLY A 143 -27.08 -3.29 -1.68
C GLY A 143 -27.86 -2.07 -2.16
N ASN A 144 -27.16 -1.12 -2.75
CA ASN A 144 -27.70 0.14 -3.28
C ASN A 144 -27.90 0.03 -4.80
N ILE A 145 -28.93 0.70 -5.32
CA ILE A 145 -29.16 0.75 -6.76
C ILE A 145 -28.05 1.54 -7.42
N VAL A 146 -27.33 0.90 -8.34
CA VAL A 146 -26.33 1.52 -9.19
C VAL A 146 -26.99 2.13 -10.42
N THR A 147 -27.83 1.34 -11.08
CA THR A 147 -28.58 1.81 -12.26
C THR A 147 -29.82 0.94 -12.50
N LYS A 148 -30.84 1.56 -13.09
CA LYS A 148 -32.03 0.86 -13.60
C LYS A 148 -31.90 0.44 -15.06
N TYR A 149 -30.82 0.81 -15.72
CA TYR A 149 -30.59 0.52 -17.13
C TYR A 149 -29.67 -0.68 -17.31
N PRO A 150 -29.75 -1.39 -18.42
CA PRO A 150 -28.90 -2.54 -18.69
C PRO A 150 -27.43 -2.15 -18.76
N VAL A 151 -26.60 -2.83 -17.99
CA VAL A 151 -25.13 -2.66 -17.96
C VAL A 151 -24.51 -3.55 -19.02
N ARG A 152 -23.63 -2.97 -19.85
CA ARG A 152 -22.82 -3.68 -20.84
C ARG A 152 -21.52 -4.20 -20.24
N LYS A 153 -20.80 -3.33 -19.47
CA LYS A 153 -19.49 -3.63 -18.93
C LYS A 153 -19.25 -2.83 -17.65
N VAL A 154 -18.54 -3.42 -16.72
CA VAL A 154 -17.95 -2.75 -15.53
C VAL A 154 -16.46 -2.99 -15.58
N THR A 155 -15.65 -1.94 -15.39
CA THR A 155 -14.19 -2.00 -15.46
C THR A 155 -13.61 -1.24 -14.29
N GLN A 156 -12.63 -1.79 -13.59
CA GLN A 156 -11.91 -1.09 -12.53
C GLN A 156 -11.14 0.10 -13.12
N VAL A 157 -11.23 1.24 -12.43
CA VAL A 157 -10.49 2.46 -12.74
C VAL A 157 -9.34 2.65 -11.77
N SER A 158 -9.61 2.44 -10.47
CA SER A 158 -8.58 2.52 -9.43
C SER A 158 -8.91 1.58 -8.27
N VAL A 159 -7.88 1.10 -7.58
CA VAL A 159 -8.02 0.22 -6.40
C VAL A 159 -8.55 0.99 -5.19
N GLY A 160 -8.31 2.30 -5.11
CA GLY A 160 -8.71 3.12 -3.96
C GLY A 160 -7.87 2.85 -2.70
N LYS A 161 -8.29 3.47 -1.61
CA LYS A 161 -7.66 3.27 -0.30
C LYS A 161 -8.52 2.37 0.59
N SER A 162 -7.90 1.81 1.62
CA SER A 162 -8.63 1.08 2.66
C SER A 162 -9.66 1.98 3.34
N SER A 163 -10.87 1.49 3.50
CA SER A 163 -11.92 2.13 4.29
C SER A 163 -11.92 1.67 5.77
N LEU A 164 -11.03 0.75 6.13
CA LEU A 164 -10.93 0.15 7.46
C LEU A 164 -9.77 0.72 8.30
N GLY A 165 -9.00 1.67 7.74
CA GLY A 165 -7.78 2.18 8.34
C GLY A 165 -6.59 1.20 8.20
N ALA A 166 -5.42 1.66 8.66
CA ALA A 166 -4.18 0.88 8.56
C ALA A 166 -4.22 -0.42 9.37
N MET A 167 -3.59 -1.46 8.85
CA MET A 167 -3.39 -2.73 9.56
C MET A 167 -2.21 -2.62 10.50
N GLN A 168 -2.39 -3.01 11.77
CA GLN A 168 -1.29 -3.17 12.72
C GLN A 168 -0.59 -4.50 12.44
N ILE A 169 0.67 -4.45 12.01
CA ILE A 169 1.42 -5.63 11.61
C ILE A 169 2.50 -5.96 12.63
N TYR A 170 2.56 -7.23 12.97
CA TYR A 170 3.53 -7.81 13.90
C TYR A 170 4.28 -8.95 13.20
N MET A 171 5.50 -9.22 13.63
CA MET A 171 6.28 -10.36 13.20
C MET A 171 6.52 -11.31 14.38
N ASP A 172 6.07 -12.53 14.23
CA ASP A 172 6.42 -13.61 15.15
C ASP A 172 7.89 -14.00 14.92
N GLU A 173 8.74 -13.66 15.88
CA GLU A 173 10.19 -13.87 15.80
C GLU A 173 10.60 -15.35 15.89
N VAL A 174 9.67 -16.25 16.24
CA VAL A 174 9.92 -17.68 16.26
C VAL A 174 9.63 -18.33 14.92
N SER A 175 8.46 -18.04 14.35
CA SER A 175 8.03 -18.62 13.08
C SER A 175 8.50 -17.86 11.85
N GLY A 176 8.85 -16.57 11.99
CA GLY A 176 9.18 -15.65 10.89
C GLY A 176 7.96 -15.24 10.06
N LYS A 177 6.74 -15.37 10.59
CA LYS A 177 5.51 -14.99 9.91
C LYS A 177 4.99 -13.65 10.40
N LEU A 178 4.43 -12.89 9.46
CA LEU A 178 3.68 -11.68 9.79
C LEU A 178 2.29 -12.04 10.30
N ASN A 179 1.74 -11.21 11.19
CA ASN A 179 0.41 -11.41 11.74
C ASN A 179 -0.22 -10.08 12.18
N GLN A 180 -1.52 -10.12 12.46
CA GLN A 180 -2.32 -9.02 13.00
C GLN A 180 -2.79 -9.33 14.45
N ASP A 181 -2.32 -10.44 15.04
CA ASP A 181 -2.76 -10.97 16.33
C ASP A 181 -1.89 -10.47 17.49
N GLU A 182 -1.15 -9.38 17.31
CA GLU A 182 -0.25 -8.77 18.30
C GLU A 182 0.85 -9.72 18.82
N ARG A 183 1.24 -10.72 18.01
CA ARG A 183 2.27 -11.69 18.38
C ARG A 183 3.64 -11.27 17.86
N GLY A 184 4.59 -11.03 18.77
CA GLY A 184 5.98 -10.71 18.46
C GLY A 184 6.25 -9.24 18.28
N LYS A 185 7.24 -8.88 17.43
CA LYS A 185 7.71 -7.52 17.22
C LYS A 185 6.70 -6.71 16.40
N TYR A 186 6.27 -5.56 16.90
CA TYR A 186 5.47 -4.60 16.16
C TYR A 186 6.27 -3.95 15.03
N LEU A 187 5.74 -3.97 13.81
CA LEU A 187 6.39 -3.43 12.61
C LEU A 187 5.80 -2.10 12.15
N GLY A 188 4.65 -1.71 12.67
CA GLY A 188 3.97 -0.47 12.30
C GLY A 188 2.57 -0.68 11.74
N ALA A 189 1.95 0.45 11.36
CA ALA A 189 0.68 0.50 10.68
C ALA A 189 0.90 0.50 9.15
N PHE A 190 0.20 -0.38 8.43
CA PHE A 190 0.32 -0.58 7.00
C PHE A 190 -1.00 -0.26 6.31
N ASP A 191 -1.00 0.73 5.44
CA ASP A 191 -2.10 1.05 4.54
C ASP A 191 -2.05 0.21 3.27
N THR A 192 -3.11 0.28 2.46
CA THR A 192 -3.12 -0.32 1.12
C THR A 192 -1.97 0.21 0.27
N GLY A 193 -1.17 -0.71 -0.26
CA GLY A 193 0.01 -0.39 -1.06
C GLY A 193 1.27 -0.08 -0.25
N SER A 194 1.20 -0.10 1.09
CA SER A 194 2.40 -0.04 1.94
C SER A 194 3.33 -1.19 1.61
N LYS A 195 4.62 -0.92 1.66
CA LYS A 195 5.67 -1.89 1.35
C LYS A 195 6.47 -2.22 2.59
N LEU A 196 7.02 -3.41 2.61
CA LEU A 196 7.86 -3.93 3.68
C LEU A 196 9.32 -3.90 3.24
N LEU A 197 10.18 -3.31 4.06
CA LEU A 197 11.62 -3.36 3.90
C LEU A 197 12.21 -4.39 4.84
N SER A 198 12.96 -5.33 4.29
CA SER A 198 13.72 -6.34 5.04
C SER A 198 15.21 -6.13 4.80
N ILE A 199 16.00 -6.07 5.86
CA ILE A 199 17.46 -5.95 5.83
C ILE A 199 18.04 -7.22 6.43
N TYR A 200 19.00 -7.83 5.73
CA TYR A 200 19.60 -9.11 6.09
C TYR A 200 21.03 -8.96 6.61
N LYS A 201 21.47 -9.93 7.43
CA LYS A 201 22.81 -9.96 8.03
C LYS A 201 23.94 -10.09 7.01
N ASP A 202 23.63 -10.56 5.79
CA ASP A 202 24.57 -10.60 4.66
C ASP A 202 24.83 -9.23 4.03
N GLY A 203 24.17 -8.18 4.51
CA GLY A 203 24.29 -6.82 3.99
C GLY A 203 23.44 -6.56 2.73
N SER A 204 22.45 -7.37 2.52
CA SER A 204 21.42 -7.14 1.49
C SER A 204 20.12 -6.58 2.08
N TYR A 205 19.31 -5.97 1.22
CA TYR A 205 17.94 -5.58 1.54
C TYR A 205 16.99 -5.98 0.41
N GLU A 206 15.72 -6.06 0.74
CA GLU A 206 14.63 -6.36 -0.18
C GLU A 206 13.41 -5.53 0.17
N ILE A 207 12.71 -5.01 -0.83
CA ILE A 207 11.43 -4.33 -0.65
C ILE A 207 10.35 -5.18 -1.30
N ASN A 208 9.32 -5.55 -0.52
CA ASN A 208 8.21 -6.37 -0.98
C ASN A 208 6.88 -5.71 -0.70
N GLU A 209 5.84 -6.15 -1.39
CA GLU A 209 4.47 -5.91 -0.93
C GLU A 209 4.20 -6.68 0.37
N LEU A 210 3.25 -6.19 1.15
CA LEU A 210 2.85 -6.85 2.38
C LEU A 210 2.14 -8.18 2.05
N ASP A 211 2.75 -9.29 2.42
CA ASP A 211 2.18 -10.64 2.30
C ASP A 211 2.25 -11.36 3.66
N LEU A 212 1.11 -11.58 4.30
CA LEU A 212 1.01 -12.27 5.58
C LEU A 212 1.34 -13.77 5.48
N ASN A 213 1.37 -14.34 4.28
CA ASN A 213 1.72 -15.74 4.06
C ASN A 213 3.23 -15.93 3.88
N LYS A 214 3.97 -14.87 3.55
CA LYS A 214 5.43 -14.91 3.38
C LYS A 214 6.10 -15.25 4.71
N LYS A 215 7.05 -16.18 4.65
CA LYS A 215 7.88 -16.55 5.80
C LYS A 215 9.27 -15.93 5.63
N TYR A 216 9.74 -15.22 6.65
CA TYR A 216 11.06 -14.60 6.70
C TYR A 216 12.05 -15.49 7.44
N ASP A 217 13.30 -15.52 6.99
CA ASP A 217 14.39 -16.20 7.70
C ASP A 217 14.87 -15.32 8.87
N VAL A 218 14.30 -15.56 10.04
CA VAL A 218 14.60 -14.81 11.28
C VAL A 218 16.09 -14.87 11.63
N ASN A 219 16.78 -15.97 11.32
CA ASN A 219 18.20 -16.12 11.63
C ASN A 219 19.08 -15.18 10.81
N ASN A 220 18.70 -14.92 9.57
CA ASN A 220 19.42 -14.01 8.67
C ASN A 220 18.88 -12.59 8.68
N LEU A 221 17.69 -12.36 9.25
CA LEU A 221 17.06 -11.04 9.31
C LEU A 221 17.79 -10.15 10.31
N MET A 222 18.10 -8.91 9.94
CA MET A 222 18.70 -7.86 10.79
C MET A 222 17.64 -6.86 11.24
N GLU A 223 16.86 -6.34 10.29
CA GLU A 223 15.80 -5.37 10.53
C GLU A 223 14.65 -5.60 9.56
N ILE A 224 13.42 -5.34 9.98
CA ILE A 224 12.23 -5.40 9.13
C ILE A 224 11.20 -4.38 9.60
N GLY A 225 10.52 -3.70 8.67
CA GLY A 225 9.49 -2.74 9.02
C GLY A 225 8.85 -2.08 7.80
N ASN A 226 7.96 -1.13 8.04
CA ASN A 226 7.25 -0.40 6.99
C ASN A 226 8.23 0.48 6.21
N TYR A 227 8.28 0.29 4.89
CA TYR A 227 9.09 1.08 3.97
C TYR A 227 8.37 2.34 3.54
N GLN A 228 9.06 3.46 3.62
CA GLN A 228 8.66 4.73 3.04
C GLN A 228 9.80 5.27 2.16
N GLU A 229 9.48 6.00 1.10
CA GLU A 229 10.50 6.61 0.22
C GLU A 229 11.46 7.54 0.96
N SER A 230 11.02 8.10 2.10
CA SER A 230 11.85 8.91 3.00
C SER A 230 12.71 8.08 3.96
N SER A 231 12.54 6.77 4.03
CA SER A 231 13.27 5.89 4.97
C SER A 231 14.78 5.98 4.76
N VAL A 232 15.50 6.17 5.83
CA VAL A 232 16.97 6.22 5.87
C VAL A 232 17.46 4.96 6.56
N ILE A 233 18.35 4.22 5.90
CA ILE A 233 19.05 3.09 6.50
C ILE A 233 20.37 3.59 7.08
N SER A 234 20.57 3.33 8.37
CA SER A 234 21.84 3.53 9.07
C SER A 234 22.47 2.18 9.31
N ALA A 235 23.71 1.97 8.85
CA ALA A 235 24.40 0.69 8.93
C ALA A 235 25.82 0.84 9.43
N VAL A 236 26.27 -0.16 10.22
CA VAL A 236 27.65 -0.33 10.67
C VAL A 236 28.16 -1.67 10.20
N TYR A 237 29.26 -1.67 9.46
CA TYR A 237 29.81 -2.87 8.90
C TYR A 237 31.36 -2.84 8.91
N PHE A 238 31.97 -4.01 8.97
CA PHE A 238 33.41 -4.17 8.78
C PHE A 238 33.68 -4.37 7.28
N GLU A 239 34.57 -3.59 6.74
CA GLU A 239 35.04 -3.70 5.35
C GLU A 239 36.31 -4.58 5.31
N GLY A 240 36.23 -5.70 4.60
CA GLY A 240 37.22 -6.76 4.68
C GLY A 240 38.58 -6.43 4.07
N GLU A 241 38.65 -5.63 3.00
CA GLU A 241 39.89 -5.27 2.31
C GLU A 241 40.67 -4.21 3.10
N LYS A 242 40.02 -3.16 3.54
CA LYS A 242 40.66 -2.07 4.31
C LYS A 242 40.90 -2.42 5.77
N GLY A 243 40.16 -3.40 6.30
CA GLY A 243 40.22 -3.77 7.70
C GLY A 243 39.58 -2.76 8.65
N TRP A 244 38.66 -1.93 8.17
CA TRP A 244 38.01 -0.85 8.94
C TRP A 244 36.55 -1.13 9.22
N THR A 245 36.10 -0.72 10.39
CA THR A 245 34.65 -0.61 10.63
C THR A 245 34.15 0.72 10.12
N MET A 246 33.13 0.65 9.28
CA MET A 246 32.53 1.77 8.56
C MET A 246 31.12 2.03 9.04
N VAL A 247 30.71 3.30 9.01
CA VAL A 247 29.32 3.74 9.19
C VAL A 247 28.83 4.32 7.87
N LYS A 248 27.65 3.93 7.44
CA LYS A 248 26.95 4.58 6.32
C LYS A 248 25.51 4.87 6.64
N ARG A 249 25.00 5.95 6.06
CA ARG A 249 23.59 6.31 6.06
C ARG A 249 23.16 6.64 4.65
N PHE A 250 22.06 6.06 4.21
CA PHE A 250 21.59 6.23 2.84
C PHE A 250 20.08 6.06 2.72
N LYS A 251 19.51 6.67 1.68
CA LYS A 251 18.15 6.38 1.24
C LYS A 251 18.19 5.31 0.16
N ILE A 252 17.14 4.50 0.13
CA ILE A 252 16.96 3.54 -0.96
C ILE A 252 16.39 4.30 -2.15
N GLU A 253 17.09 4.24 -3.29
CA GLU A 253 16.74 4.95 -4.54
C GLU A 253 16.22 3.99 -5.61
N THR A 254 15.93 2.72 -5.26
CA THR A 254 15.43 1.75 -6.23
C THR A 254 13.92 1.81 -6.36
N SER A 255 13.43 1.69 -7.59
CA SER A 255 12.01 1.46 -7.91
C SER A 255 11.69 -0.03 -8.15
N THR A 256 12.69 -0.91 -8.06
CA THR A 256 12.53 -2.34 -8.28
C THR A 256 12.20 -3.03 -6.96
N TYR A 257 11.11 -3.79 -6.97
CA TYR A 257 10.61 -4.57 -5.83
C TYR A 257 10.89 -6.05 -6.04
N ASP A 258 10.77 -6.85 -4.98
CA ASP A 258 10.93 -8.31 -4.96
C ASP A 258 12.31 -8.79 -5.44
N GLN A 259 13.33 -7.94 -5.27
CA GLN A 259 14.74 -8.25 -5.55
C GLN A 259 15.63 -7.87 -4.38
N LYS A 260 16.68 -8.67 -4.17
CA LYS A 260 17.72 -8.38 -3.18
C LYS A 260 18.81 -7.49 -3.77
N PHE A 261 19.16 -6.45 -3.02
CA PHE A 261 20.23 -5.51 -3.34
C PHE A 261 21.25 -5.48 -2.21
N THR A 262 22.53 -5.61 -2.55
CA THR A 262 23.62 -5.54 -1.57
C THR A 262 24.08 -4.09 -1.41
N PHE A 263 24.17 -3.60 -0.16
CA PHE A 263 24.57 -2.24 0.17
C PHE A 263 25.93 -2.13 0.86
N ILE A 264 26.57 -3.24 1.17
CA ILE A 264 27.96 -3.32 1.65
C ILE A 264 28.83 -3.97 0.58
N PRO A 265 30.18 -3.74 0.55
CA PRO A 265 31.06 -4.39 -0.41
C PRO A 265 31.03 -5.92 -0.29
N ASP A 266 31.07 -6.60 -1.43
CA ASP A 266 31.21 -8.06 -1.51
C ASP A 266 32.71 -8.45 -1.50
N THR A 267 33.43 -8.00 -0.47
CA THR A 267 34.86 -8.33 -0.27
C THR A 267 35.00 -9.38 0.82
N PRO A 268 35.94 -10.34 0.68
CA PRO A 268 36.13 -11.36 1.69
C PRO A 268 36.37 -10.79 3.08
N GLY A 269 35.62 -11.28 4.06
CA GLY A 269 35.70 -10.83 5.45
C GLY A 269 34.84 -9.61 5.79
N THR A 270 34.16 -9.01 4.83
CA THR A 270 33.13 -7.98 5.09
C THR A 270 31.98 -8.56 5.90
N LYS A 271 31.53 -7.81 6.90
CA LYS A 271 30.47 -8.24 7.82
C LYS A 271 29.62 -7.08 8.27
N LEU A 272 28.30 -7.21 8.11
CA LEU A 272 27.33 -6.29 8.71
C LEU A 272 27.23 -6.53 10.21
N TYR A 273 27.39 -5.50 11.02
CA TYR A 273 27.23 -5.56 12.48
C TYR A 273 25.89 -5.03 12.94
N PHE A 274 25.40 -3.99 12.28
CA PHE A 274 24.15 -3.31 12.64
C PHE A 274 23.54 -2.65 11.43
N ALA A 275 22.21 -2.67 11.37
CA ALA A 275 21.41 -1.84 10.46
C ALA A 275 20.09 -1.47 11.13
N SER A 276 19.61 -0.26 10.90
CA SER A 276 18.32 0.21 11.40
C SER A 276 17.70 1.24 10.47
N MET A 277 16.36 1.27 10.48
CA MET A 277 15.53 2.27 9.80
C MET A 277 15.17 3.45 10.72
N ASP A 278 15.62 3.46 11.94
CA ASP A 278 15.35 4.57 12.87
C ASP A 278 15.90 5.88 12.34
N LYS A 279 15.19 6.96 12.60
CA LYS A 279 15.62 8.32 12.21
C LYS A 279 16.93 8.72 12.88
N LEU A 280 17.10 8.42 14.16
CA LEU A 280 18.23 8.85 15.01
C LEU A 280 18.80 7.66 15.82
N PRO A 281 19.35 6.63 15.16
CA PRO A 281 19.85 5.46 15.88
C PRO A 281 21.13 5.79 16.66
N VAL A 282 21.16 5.41 17.93
CA VAL A 282 22.33 5.44 18.80
C VAL A 282 22.76 4.02 19.08
N ILE A 283 24.05 3.74 18.94
CA ILE A 283 24.61 2.42 19.24
C ILE A 283 25.73 2.50 20.26
N LYS A 284 25.82 1.46 21.07
CA LYS A 284 26.99 1.16 21.88
C LYS A 284 27.78 0.05 21.20
N TYR A 285 29.07 0.26 20.98
CA TYR A 285 29.93 -0.70 20.34
C TYR A 285 31.20 -0.98 21.13
N GLY A 286 31.62 -2.25 21.13
CA GLY A 286 32.85 -2.70 21.79
C GLY A 286 33.89 -3.15 20.78
N TYR A 287 35.17 -2.92 21.09
CA TYR A 287 36.32 -3.34 20.31
C TYR A 287 37.53 -3.62 21.20
N ASN A 288 38.55 -4.27 20.67
CA ASN A 288 39.76 -4.58 21.40
C ASN A 288 40.91 -3.63 21.04
N VAL A 289 41.59 -3.08 22.07
CA VAL A 289 42.85 -2.35 21.96
C VAL A 289 43.93 -3.21 22.67
N GLY A 290 44.69 -3.96 21.90
CA GLY A 290 45.59 -4.97 22.42
C GLY A 290 44.82 -6.05 23.22
N LYS A 291 45.02 -6.11 24.55
CA LYS A 291 44.34 -7.05 25.44
C LYS A 291 43.13 -6.43 26.17
N THR A 292 42.93 -5.14 26.03
CA THR A 292 41.84 -4.39 26.75
C THR A 292 40.61 -4.27 25.84
N LYS A 293 39.45 -4.46 26.43
CA LYS A 293 38.17 -4.16 25.78
C LYS A 293 37.80 -2.72 26.03
N GLU A 294 37.49 -1.98 24.99
CA GLU A 294 36.92 -0.65 25.05
C GLU A 294 35.48 -0.65 24.56
N GLU A 295 34.65 0.18 25.14
CA GLU A 295 33.28 0.42 24.71
C GLU A 295 33.09 1.91 24.46
N ARG A 296 32.32 2.24 23.40
CA ARG A 296 31.97 3.62 23.06
C ARG A 296 30.54 3.68 22.56
N GLU A 297 29.96 4.87 22.63
CA GLU A 297 28.64 5.17 22.08
C GLU A 297 28.77 6.13 20.92
N VAL A 298 27.87 6.02 19.94
CA VAL A 298 27.83 6.92 18.80
C VAL A 298 26.38 7.10 18.31
N ALA A 299 25.99 8.36 18.14
CA ALA A 299 24.77 8.74 17.46
C ALA A 299 25.07 8.74 15.93
N LEU A 300 24.53 7.77 15.21
CA LEU A 300 24.88 7.58 13.79
C LEU A 300 24.43 8.75 12.91
N ALA A 301 23.37 9.45 13.30
CA ALA A 301 22.87 10.61 12.59
C ALA A 301 23.76 11.84 12.69
N GLU A 302 24.47 12.00 13.80
CA GLU A 302 25.45 13.07 14.01
C GLU A 302 26.81 12.72 13.43
N PHE A 303 27.14 11.41 13.41
CA PHE A 303 28.42 10.92 12.92
C PHE A 303 28.58 11.04 11.40
N ILE A 304 27.52 10.84 10.64
CA ILE A 304 27.54 10.87 9.17
C ILE A 304 26.22 11.37 8.58
N GLU A 305 26.33 12.26 7.61
CA GLU A 305 25.18 12.69 6.79
C GLU A 305 24.71 11.57 5.86
N ILE A 306 23.48 11.75 5.34
CA ILE A 306 22.92 10.82 4.35
C ILE A 306 23.70 10.95 3.05
N LYS A 307 24.23 9.83 2.54
CA LYS A 307 24.96 9.73 1.27
C LYS A 307 24.25 8.80 0.31
N GLY A 308 24.71 8.76 -0.94
CA GLY A 308 24.19 7.79 -1.92
C GLY A 308 24.44 6.33 -1.47
N TRP A 309 23.54 5.45 -1.81
CA TRP A 309 23.57 4.06 -1.35
C TRP A 309 24.84 3.27 -1.77
N LYS A 310 25.53 3.68 -2.85
CA LYS A 310 26.80 3.11 -3.30
C LYS A 310 28.04 3.63 -2.53
N ALA A 311 27.89 4.67 -1.72
CA ALA A 311 29.01 5.20 -0.94
C ALA A 311 29.48 4.21 0.13
N LEU A 312 30.79 4.11 0.36
CA LEU A 312 31.36 3.27 1.42
C LEU A 312 30.98 3.75 2.83
N GLY A 313 30.72 5.04 2.99
CA GLY A 313 30.49 5.65 4.30
C GLY A 313 31.75 6.26 4.91
N ASN A 314 31.71 6.55 6.22
CA ASN A 314 32.83 7.08 6.99
C ASN A 314 33.42 6.00 7.88
N LYS A 315 34.74 6.06 8.09
CA LYS A 315 35.44 5.17 9.00
C LYS A 315 35.06 5.49 10.44
N LEU A 316 34.61 4.49 11.19
CA LEU A 316 34.36 4.57 12.62
C LEU A 316 35.64 4.25 13.41
N ILE A 317 36.29 3.14 13.06
CA ILE A 317 37.50 2.67 13.75
C ILE A 317 38.30 1.69 12.89
N ASP A 318 39.63 1.56 13.14
CA ASP A 318 40.54 0.60 12.53
C ASP A 318 40.55 -0.75 13.26
N ALA A 319 39.38 -1.31 13.53
CA ALA A 319 39.25 -2.58 14.24
C ALA A 319 37.95 -3.29 13.91
N LYS A 320 37.90 -4.59 14.16
CA LYS A 320 36.66 -5.36 14.21
C LYS A 320 35.92 -5.07 15.51
N LEU A 321 34.61 -4.94 15.43
CA LEU A 321 33.77 -4.82 16.61
C LEU A 321 33.54 -6.20 17.24
N THR A 322 33.59 -6.24 18.56
CA THR A 322 33.26 -7.44 19.34
C THR A 322 31.79 -7.51 19.71
N LYS A 323 31.15 -6.33 19.86
CA LYS A 323 29.74 -6.20 20.23
C LYS A 323 29.17 -4.92 19.63
N VAL A 324 27.92 -4.95 19.23
CA VAL A 324 27.12 -3.76 18.88
C VAL A 324 25.74 -3.94 19.48
N GLU A 325 25.28 -2.93 20.21
CA GLU A 325 23.96 -2.88 20.82
C GLU A 325 23.29 -1.58 20.42
N LYS A 326 22.03 -1.65 20.05
CA LYS A 326 21.18 -0.49 19.87
C LYS A 326 20.84 0.06 21.25
N LEU A 327 21.07 1.32 21.48
CA LEU A 327 20.54 2.03 22.65
C LEU A 327 19.13 2.52 22.28
N GLU A 328 18.19 2.38 23.22
CA GLU A 328 16.89 3.02 23.07
C GLU A 328 17.14 4.53 23.08
N SER A 329 16.96 5.17 21.95
CA SER A 329 16.80 6.63 21.91
C SER A 329 15.55 6.90 22.74
N GLY A 330 15.68 7.63 23.84
CA GLY A 330 14.52 8.08 24.61
C GLY A 330 13.50 8.63 23.62
N GLN A 331 12.26 8.17 23.71
CA GLN A 331 11.16 8.64 22.89
C GLN A 331 11.17 10.16 22.96
N VAL A 332 11.59 10.81 21.88
CA VAL A 332 11.19 12.17 21.61
C VAL A 332 9.74 12.01 21.14
N ASP A 333 8.82 12.18 22.08
CA ASP A 333 7.40 12.25 21.79
C ASP A 333 7.22 13.23 20.63
N GLU A 334 6.59 12.79 19.54
CA GLU A 334 6.20 13.62 18.40
C GLU A 334 5.06 14.62 18.75
N GLU A 335 4.97 15.02 20.01
CA GLU A 335 4.07 16.06 20.52
C GLU A 335 4.89 17.21 21.08
N THR A 336 5.53 18.01 20.23
CA THR A 336 5.75 19.45 20.48
C THR A 336 6.44 20.12 19.29
N GLU A 337 5.82 20.14 18.10
CA GLU A 337 5.86 21.31 17.24
C GLU A 337 4.52 22.03 17.32
N VAL A 338 4.14 22.40 18.53
CA VAL A 338 3.29 23.56 18.72
C VAL A 338 4.22 24.75 18.65
N LEU A 339 4.19 25.44 17.54
CA LEU A 339 4.75 26.77 17.35
C LEU A 339 4.42 27.59 18.61
N GLU A 340 5.46 28.00 19.34
CA GLU A 340 5.36 29.12 20.26
C GLU A 340 4.93 30.34 19.43
N GLN A 341 3.62 30.56 19.32
CA GLN A 341 3.09 31.86 18.99
C GLN A 341 3.31 32.72 20.26
N GLU A 342 4.26 33.63 20.18
CA GLU A 342 4.40 34.70 21.14
C GLU A 342 3.04 35.36 21.30
N ASP A 343 2.51 35.34 22.52
CA ASP A 343 1.35 36.10 22.96
C ASP A 343 1.65 37.59 22.80
N ILE A 344 1.29 38.16 21.64
CA ILE A 344 1.19 39.60 21.52
C ILE A 344 -0.09 40.03 22.20
N ASN A 345 0.09 40.54 23.42
CA ASN A 345 -0.96 41.21 24.20
C ASN A 345 -1.42 42.46 23.44
N ILE A 346 -2.55 42.35 22.72
CA ILE A 346 -3.24 43.53 22.18
C ILE A 346 -4.28 43.96 23.21
N GLU A 347 -4.00 45.09 23.90
CA GLU A 347 -4.95 45.81 24.73
C GLU A 347 -6.18 46.21 23.86
N VAL A 348 -7.34 45.77 24.27
CA VAL A 348 -8.62 46.11 23.67
C VAL A 348 -8.99 47.53 24.10
N SER A 349 -8.78 48.51 23.24
CA SER A 349 -9.39 49.84 23.36
C SER A 349 -10.67 49.92 22.51
N THR A 350 -11.75 50.12 23.19
CA THR A 350 -13.09 50.67 22.87
C THR A 350 -13.58 50.81 21.42
N PRO A 351 -14.87 50.58 21.17
CA PRO A 351 -15.48 50.45 19.83
C PRO A 351 -15.65 51.80 19.14
N VAL A 352 -15.24 51.88 17.87
CA VAL A 352 -15.51 53.00 16.96
C VAL A 352 -16.67 52.63 16.06
N GLU A 353 -17.61 53.57 15.95
CA GLU A 353 -18.86 53.59 15.19
C GLU A 353 -18.66 53.22 13.68
N LEU A 354 -19.65 52.48 13.17
CA LEU A 354 -19.80 52.08 11.80
C LEU A 354 -20.11 53.27 10.89
N GLU A 355 -19.17 53.69 10.04
CA GLU A 355 -19.45 54.55 8.87
C GLU A 355 -19.85 53.74 7.65
N LYS A 356 -20.77 54.33 6.84
CA LYS A 356 -21.49 53.73 5.71
C LYS A 356 -20.55 53.40 4.52
N PRO A 357 -20.93 52.47 3.63
CA PRO A 357 -20.07 52.01 2.55
C PRO A 357 -19.93 53.03 1.42
N VAL A 358 -18.68 53.31 1.05
CA VAL A 358 -18.32 54.14 -0.12
C VAL A 358 -18.39 53.27 -1.38
N LYS A 359 -19.09 53.78 -2.42
CA LYS A 359 -19.25 53.17 -3.73
C LYS A 359 -17.89 53.08 -4.46
N ARG A 360 -17.55 51.93 -4.98
CA ARG A 360 -16.41 51.73 -5.90
C ARG A 360 -16.73 52.35 -7.28
N PRO A 361 -15.79 53.00 -7.95
CA PRO A 361 -15.96 53.47 -9.34
C PRO A 361 -15.90 52.30 -10.33
N GLU A 362 -16.81 52.34 -11.34
CA GLU A 362 -16.83 51.42 -12.48
C GLU A 362 -15.64 51.70 -13.41
N ILE A 363 -14.87 50.67 -13.76
CA ILE A 363 -13.85 50.72 -14.80
C ILE A 363 -14.52 50.33 -16.12
N LYS A 364 -14.66 51.28 -17.03
CA LYS A 364 -15.08 51.06 -18.42
C LYS A 364 -13.95 50.44 -19.25
N LEU A 365 -14.25 49.30 -19.88
CA LEU A 365 -13.42 48.69 -20.92
C LEU A 365 -13.53 49.53 -22.23
N PRO A 366 -12.43 49.73 -22.96
CA PRO A 366 -12.50 50.37 -24.29
C PRO A 366 -12.96 49.35 -25.34
N SER A 367 -13.84 49.83 -26.22
CA SER A 367 -14.39 49.20 -27.41
C SER A 367 -13.35 48.99 -28.51
N GLU A 368 -13.53 47.89 -29.23
CA GLU A 368 -12.81 47.48 -30.44
C GLU A 368 -12.81 48.56 -31.52
N THR A 369 -11.65 48.79 -32.13
CA THR A 369 -11.55 49.40 -33.45
C THR A 369 -10.78 48.48 -34.39
N ASN A 370 -11.46 48.15 -35.49
CA ASN A 370 -10.93 47.52 -36.70
C ASN A 370 -9.78 48.34 -37.33
N THR A 371 -8.70 47.70 -37.74
CA THR A 371 -7.93 48.08 -38.93
C THR A 371 -7.35 46.85 -39.60
N LYS A 372 -7.43 46.89 -40.91
CA LYS A 372 -7.07 45.94 -41.94
C LYS A 372 -5.57 45.82 -42.20
N ASP A 373 -5.22 44.61 -42.66
CA ASP A 373 -4.21 44.24 -43.67
C ASP A 373 -2.78 44.74 -43.57
N THR A 374 -1.83 43.84 -43.43
CA THR A 374 -0.77 43.60 -44.43
C THR A 374 0.01 42.31 -44.13
N ASP A 375 0.31 41.61 -45.23
CA ASP A 375 1.09 40.36 -45.36
C ASP A 375 2.48 40.41 -44.76
N SER A 376 2.92 39.24 -44.21
CA SER A 376 4.19 38.57 -44.58
C SER A 376 4.35 37.20 -43.88
N GLU A 377 4.46 36.19 -44.73
CA GLU A 377 5.17 34.90 -44.62
C GLU A 377 6.02 34.68 -43.36
N ASP A 378 6.13 33.58 -42.70
CA ASP A 378 6.30 32.15 -43.03
C ASP A 378 6.68 31.37 -41.76
N HIS A 379 6.40 30.11 -41.78
CA HIS A 379 6.96 28.93 -41.07
C HIS A 379 6.34 28.38 -39.77
N SER A 380 6.01 27.16 -40.03
CA SER A 380 5.86 25.94 -39.21
C SER A 380 4.50 25.72 -38.61
N GLY A 381 3.76 24.97 -39.40
CA GLY A 381 2.46 24.40 -39.08
C GLY A 381 2.53 23.22 -38.12
N TYR A 382 1.64 23.23 -37.18
CA TYR A 382 0.94 22.08 -36.67
C TYR A 382 -0.51 22.48 -36.44
N LYS A 383 -1.43 21.70 -37.03
CA LYS A 383 -2.87 21.85 -36.81
C LYS A 383 -3.30 20.99 -35.65
N PRO A 384 -4.29 21.36 -34.81
CA PRO A 384 -4.85 20.49 -33.79
C PRO A 384 -5.50 19.27 -34.44
N GLY A 385 -4.92 18.08 -34.23
CA GLY A 385 -5.39 16.81 -34.80
C GLY A 385 -4.30 15.92 -35.38
N ASP A 386 -3.07 16.37 -35.53
CA ASP A 386 -1.99 15.55 -36.10
C ASP A 386 -1.38 14.62 -35.06
N THR A 387 -1.33 13.32 -35.38
CA THR A 387 -0.72 12.26 -34.59
C THR A 387 0.75 12.14 -34.98
N ILE A 388 1.66 12.19 -34.00
CA ILE A 388 3.08 11.91 -34.21
C ILE A 388 3.33 10.44 -33.89
N GLU A 389 3.74 9.66 -34.90
CA GLU A 389 4.29 8.31 -34.74
C GLU A 389 5.79 8.40 -34.46
N PHE A 390 6.25 7.73 -33.43
CA PHE A 390 7.67 7.50 -33.14
C PHE A 390 8.03 6.08 -33.49
N ASP A 391 8.93 5.88 -34.46
CA ASP A 391 9.63 4.62 -34.70
C ASP A 391 10.75 4.44 -33.67
N PHE A 392 10.73 3.28 -32.96
CA PHE A 392 11.86 2.74 -32.20
C PHE A 392 12.26 1.38 -32.73
#